data_913cdc74b2b5dac9ba5256e1535c07cf
#
_entry.id   913cdc74b2b5dac9ba5256e1535c07cf
#
_cell.length_a   1.000
_cell.length_b   1.000
_cell.length_c   1.000
_cell.angle_alpha   90.00
_cell.angle_beta   90.00
_cell.angle_gamma   90.00
#
_symmetry.space_group_name_H-M   'P 1'
#
loop_
_entity.id
_entity.type
_entity.pdbx_description
1 polymer ?
#
loop_
_entity_poly.entity_id
_entity_poly.type
_entity_poly.pdbx_seq_one_letter_code
_entity_poly.pdbx_strand_id
1 'polypeptide(L)'
;MNTPAEATASASAAITATTDPLKLLGQILAMAVRHKASDIHLRTRNHPILRVDGVLRAVREIPPLPADFMERLARTMMSARLQAEFDKNHQADLSIGFKDIGRVRCNAFYQRGSIGMVLRVINTYIPTLQELGVPDIVSKYATLERGLVLVTGATGSGKS
;
A
#
# COMPACT_ATOMS: atom_id res chain seq x y z
N MET A 1 -43.52 12.69 9.71
CA MET A 1 -42.28 12.21 10.37
C MET A 1 -41.45 11.58 9.28
N ASN A 2 -40.44 12.33 8.82
CA ASN A 2 -39.63 11.98 7.66
C ASN A 2 -38.44 11.14 8.11
N THR A 3 -38.28 9.99 7.50
CA THR A 3 -37.06 9.18 7.55
C THR A 3 -36.11 9.66 6.44
N PRO A 4 -34.89 10.10 6.73
CA PRO A 4 -33.89 10.28 5.72
C PRO A 4 -32.91 9.11 5.78
N ALA A 5 -33.10 8.15 4.91
CA ALA A 5 -32.13 7.10 4.66
C ALA A 5 -32.05 6.81 3.15
N GLU A 6 -31.67 7.83 2.40
CA GLU A 6 -31.19 7.67 1.01
C GLU A 6 -29.92 8.48 0.87
N ALA A 7 -28.82 7.84 1.23
CA ALA A 7 -27.48 8.33 0.89
C ALA A 7 -26.74 7.24 0.11
N THR A 8 -26.86 7.35 -1.24
CA THR A 8 -25.85 7.02 -2.23
C THR A 8 -25.25 5.61 -2.18
N ALA A 9 -25.97 4.65 -2.71
CA ALA A 9 -25.38 3.55 -3.44
C ALA A 9 -24.78 4.14 -4.74
N SER A 10 -23.54 4.65 -4.68
CA SER A 10 -22.76 4.93 -5.88
C SER A 10 -22.58 3.61 -6.60
N ALA A 11 -23.21 3.49 -7.78
CA ALA A 11 -23.07 2.34 -8.64
C ALA A 11 -21.57 2.09 -8.88
N SER A 12 -21.06 1.00 -8.31
CA SER A 12 -19.68 0.56 -8.52
C SER A 12 -19.54 0.18 -10.00
N ALA A 13 -19.02 1.11 -10.81
CA ALA A 13 -18.81 0.85 -12.22
C ALA A 13 -17.85 -0.35 -12.38
N ALA A 14 -18.25 -1.32 -13.19
CA ALA A 14 -17.43 -2.51 -13.44
C ALA A 14 -16.05 -2.10 -13.99
N ILE A 15 -15.00 -2.78 -13.53
CA ILE A 15 -13.65 -2.59 -14.05
C ILE A 15 -13.61 -3.22 -15.45
N THR A 16 -13.38 -2.39 -16.46
CA THR A 16 -13.38 -2.78 -17.87
C THR A 16 -11.97 -2.76 -18.46
N ALA A 17 -11.83 -3.24 -19.69
CA ALA A 17 -10.58 -3.16 -20.42
C ALA A 17 -10.09 -1.71 -20.64
N THR A 18 -10.98 -0.73 -20.60
CA THR A 18 -10.67 0.70 -20.72
C THR A 18 -10.32 1.38 -19.41
N THR A 19 -10.49 0.70 -18.27
CA THR A 19 -10.11 1.23 -16.95
C THR A 19 -8.59 1.43 -16.90
N ASP A 20 -8.15 2.67 -16.66
CA ASP A 20 -6.73 3.00 -16.47
C ASP A 20 -6.21 2.37 -15.17
N PRO A 21 -5.21 1.46 -15.25
CA PRO A 21 -4.72 0.74 -14.09
C PRO A 21 -4.08 1.65 -13.04
N LEU A 22 -3.29 2.66 -13.45
CA LEU A 22 -2.61 3.55 -12.51
C LEU A 22 -3.57 4.53 -11.85
N LYS A 23 -4.60 4.97 -12.58
CA LYS A 23 -5.64 5.84 -12.02
C LYS A 23 -6.43 5.12 -10.93
N LEU A 24 -6.85 3.88 -11.19
CA LEU A 24 -7.55 3.08 -10.17
C LEU A 24 -6.65 2.74 -8.98
N LEU A 25 -5.39 2.39 -9.25
CA LEU A 25 -4.42 2.17 -8.16
C LEU A 25 -4.24 3.44 -7.32
N GLY A 26 -4.15 4.61 -7.93
CA GLY A 26 -4.07 5.89 -7.21
C GLY A 26 -5.27 6.12 -6.29
N GLN A 27 -6.48 5.77 -6.72
CA GLN A 27 -7.67 5.83 -5.87
C GLN A 27 -7.58 4.87 -4.67
N ILE A 28 -7.15 3.63 -4.90
CA ILE A 28 -6.95 2.64 -3.82
C ILE A 28 -5.90 3.13 -2.82
N LEU A 29 -4.79 3.68 -3.32
CA LEU A 29 -3.72 4.23 -2.48
C LEU A 29 -4.20 5.43 -1.65
N ALA A 30 -4.97 6.34 -2.25
CA ALA A 30 -5.55 7.48 -1.53
C ALA A 30 -6.50 7.03 -0.41
N MET A 31 -7.30 5.97 -0.65
CA MET A 31 -8.14 5.36 0.38
C MET A 31 -7.27 4.73 1.49
N ALA A 32 -6.20 4.03 1.12
CA ALA A 32 -5.29 3.41 2.09
C ALA A 32 -4.63 4.47 3.00
N VAL A 33 -4.16 5.58 2.43
CA VAL A 33 -3.59 6.71 3.20
C VAL A 33 -4.63 7.32 4.14
N ARG A 34 -5.85 7.56 3.65
CA ARG A 34 -6.95 8.12 4.45
C ARG A 34 -7.30 7.24 5.66
N HIS A 35 -7.28 5.92 5.47
CA HIS A 35 -7.55 4.95 6.54
C HIS A 35 -6.30 4.53 7.34
N LYS A 36 -5.15 5.16 7.10
CA LYS A 36 -3.86 4.83 7.74
C LYS A 36 -3.53 3.33 7.63
N ALA A 37 -3.82 2.74 6.47
CA ALA A 37 -3.54 1.35 6.21
C ALA A 37 -2.02 1.11 6.11
N SER A 38 -1.53 0.05 6.73
CA SER A 38 -0.13 -0.36 6.64
C SER A 38 0.19 -1.07 5.32
N ASP A 39 -0.74 -1.88 4.84
CA ASP A 39 -0.56 -2.67 3.63
C ASP A 39 -1.86 -2.71 2.82
N ILE A 40 -1.70 -2.89 1.51
CA ILE A 40 -2.77 -3.04 0.53
C ILE A 40 -2.54 -4.37 -0.17
N HIS A 41 -3.55 -5.23 -0.16
CA HIS A 41 -3.50 -6.51 -0.85
C HIS A 41 -4.45 -6.47 -2.05
N LEU A 42 -3.90 -6.67 -3.24
CA LEU A 42 -4.65 -6.79 -4.49
C LEU A 42 -4.54 -8.24 -4.96
N ARG A 43 -5.69 -8.84 -5.22
CA ARG A 43 -5.77 -10.23 -5.73
C ARG A 43 -6.80 -10.32 -6.83
N THR A 44 -6.50 -11.10 -7.83
CA THR A 44 -7.43 -11.42 -8.90
C THR A 44 -8.76 -11.94 -8.36
N ARG A 45 -9.88 -11.43 -8.90
CA ARG A 45 -11.26 -11.76 -8.55
C ARG A 45 -11.65 -11.45 -7.11
N ASN A 46 -10.89 -10.59 -6.43
CA ASN A 46 -11.19 -10.13 -5.07
C ASN A 46 -11.28 -8.60 -5.04
N HIS A 47 -12.05 -8.08 -4.10
CA HIS A 47 -11.99 -6.67 -3.75
C HIS A 47 -10.59 -6.33 -3.23
N PRO A 48 -10.09 -5.09 -3.43
CA PRO A 48 -8.91 -4.63 -2.71
C PRO A 48 -9.08 -4.79 -1.20
N ILE A 49 -8.02 -5.17 -0.51
CA ILE A 49 -8.04 -5.36 0.94
C ILE A 49 -7.01 -4.44 1.56
N LEU A 50 -7.40 -3.66 2.55
CA LEU A 50 -6.53 -2.81 3.35
C LEU A 50 -6.25 -3.47 4.70
N ARG A 51 -5.01 -3.38 5.17
CA ARG A 51 -4.67 -3.71 6.55
C ARG A 51 -4.68 -2.44 7.38
N VAL A 52 -5.65 -2.31 8.27
CA VAL A 52 -5.80 -1.16 9.18
C VAL A 52 -5.74 -1.67 10.61
N ASP A 53 -4.80 -1.17 11.40
CA ASP A 53 -4.58 -1.59 12.80
C ASP A 53 -4.43 -3.12 12.94
N GLY A 54 -3.71 -3.75 11.99
CA GLY A 54 -3.50 -5.18 11.93
C GLY A 54 -4.66 -6.00 11.34
N VAL A 55 -5.85 -5.40 11.19
CA VAL A 55 -7.06 -6.06 10.69
C VAL A 55 -7.22 -5.89 9.18
N LEU A 56 -7.55 -6.96 8.47
CA LEU A 56 -7.81 -6.94 7.03
C LEU A 56 -9.26 -6.51 6.77
N ARG A 57 -9.44 -5.47 5.96
CA ARG A 57 -10.75 -4.90 5.59
C ARG A 57 -10.88 -4.82 4.08
N ALA A 58 -11.93 -5.41 3.52
CA ALA A 58 -12.22 -5.33 2.09
C ALA A 58 -12.82 -3.96 1.73
N VAL A 59 -12.32 -3.36 0.65
CA VAL A 59 -12.83 -2.11 0.06
C VAL A 59 -13.94 -2.47 -0.92
N ARG A 60 -15.16 -2.56 -0.43
CA ARG A 60 -16.31 -3.02 -1.23
C ARG A 60 -16.81 -1.99 -2.26
N GLU A 61 -16.41 -0.73 -2.12
CA GLU A 61 -16.66 0.35 -3.06
C GLU A 61 -15.94 0.15 -4.40
N ILE A 62 -14.89 -0.65 -4.41
CA ILE A 62 -14.17 -1.04 -5.62
C ILE A 62 -14.56 -2.50 -5.93
N PRO A 63 -15.03 -2.81 -7.14
CA PRO A 63 -15.42 -4.17 -7.50
C PRO A 63 -14.23 -5.13 -7.48
N PRO A 64 -14.46 -6.45 -7.48
CA PRO A 64 -13.41 -7.45 -7.60
C PRO A 64 -12.54 -7.20 -8.84
N LEU A 65 -11.22 -7.27 -8.66
CA LEU A 65 -10.24 -6.96 -9.69
C LEU A 65 -10.16 -8.09 -10.73
N PRO A 66 -10.47 -7.85 -12.01
CA PRO A 66 -10.36 -8.88 -13.07
C PRO A 66 -8.92 -9.31 -13.30
N ALA A 67 -8.71 -10.51 -13.86
CA ALA A 67 -7.38 -11.04 -14.13
C ALA A 67 -6.61 -10.20 -15.15
N ASP A 68 -7.26 -9.77 -16.21
CA ASP A 68 -6.69 -8.90 -17.24
C ASP A 68 -6.30 -7.52 -16.69
N PHE A 69 -7.09 -6.97 -15.79
CA PHE A 69 -6.75 -5.73 -15.09
C PHE A 69 -5.50 -5.90 -14.23
N MET A 70 -5.40 -6.98 -13.45
CA MET A 70 -4.22 -7.26 -12.61
C MET A 70 -2.96 -7.46 -13.45
N GLU A 71 -3.05 -8.12 -14.60
CA GLU A 71 -1.95 -8.28 -15.55
C GLU A 71 -1.50 -6.92 -16.11
N ARG A 72 -2.45 -6.11 -16.61
CA ARG A 72 -2.15 -4.76 -17.12
C ARG A 72 -1.53 -3.88 -16.04
N LEU A 73 -2.07 -3.91 -14.82
CA LEU A 73 -1.54 -3.15 -13.70
C LEU A 73 -0.09 -3.53 -13.40
N ALA A 74 0.21 -4.83 -13.27
CA ALA A 74 1.56 -5.32 -13.05
C ALA A 74 2.52 -4.85 -14.13
N ARG A 75 2.16 -5.06 -15.40
CA ARG A 75 2.99 -4.68 -16.55
C ARG A 75 3.23 -3.17 -16.61
N THR A 76 2.21 -2.36 -16.37
CA THR A 76 2.32 -0.90 -16.39
C THR A 76 3.26 -0.37 -15.30
N MET A 77 3.32 -1.05 -14.15
CA MET A 77 4.19 -0.67 -13.04
C MET A 77 5.65 -1.11 -13.22
N MET A 78 5.94 -2.03 -14.12
CA MET A 78 7.25 -2.64 -14.31
C MET A 78 7.96 -2.07 -15.54
N SER A 79 9.28 -1.84 -15.42
CA SER A 79 10.14 -1.62 -16.59
C SER A 79 10.25 -2.90 -17.43
N ALA A 80 10.64 -2.78 -18.70
CA ALA A 80 10.80 -3.94 -19.61
C ALA A 80 11.73 -5.02 -19.02
N ARG A 81 12.82 -4.60 -18.37
CA ARG A 81 13.73 -5.52 -17.68
C ARG A 81 13.03 -6.27 -16.55
N LEU A 82 12.27 -5.55 -15.72
CA LEU A 82 11.60 -6.15 -14.57
C LEU A 82 10.46 -7.08 -15.01
N GLN A 83 9.80 -6.78 -16.14
CA GLN A 83 8.81 -7.67 -16.74
C GLN A 83 9.43 -9.02 -17.14
N ALA A 84 10.60 -9.00 -17.78
CA ALA A 84 11.32 -10.22 -18.14
C ALA A 84 11.75 -11.03 -16.90
N GLU A 85 12.20 -10.36 -15.84
CA GLU A 85 12.52 -11.00 -14.55
C GLU A 85 11.26 -11.60 -13.91
N PHE A 86 10.14 -10.89 -13.95
CA PHE A 86 8.87 -11.35 -13.40
C PHE A 86 8.32 -12.58 -14.14
N ASP A 87 8.44 -12.60 -15.48
CA ASP A 87 8.04 -13.75 -16.29
C ASP A 87 8.85 -15.02 -15.96
N LYS A 88 10.13 -14.85 -15.64
CA LYS A 88 11.04 -15.94 -15.30
C LYS A 88 10.88 -16.41 -13.85
N ASN A 89 10.80 -15.46 -12.90
CA ASN A 89 10.88 -15.74 -11.47
C ASN A 89 9.51 -15.82 -10.80
N HIS A 90 8.44 -15.41 -11.50
CA HIS A 90 7.07 -15.31 -10.99
C HIS A 90 6.92 -14.40 -9.77
N GLN A 91 7.91 -13.54 -9.55
CA GLN A 91 7.93 -12.55 -8.46
C GLN A 91 8.77 -11.35 -8.86
N ALA A 92 8.35 -10.16 -8.45
CA ALA A 92 9.11 -8.93 -8.61
C ALA A 92 8.84 -7.96 -7.44
N ASP A 93 9.91 -7.33 -6.96
CA ASP A 93 9.85 -6.19 -6.04
C ASP A 93 10.10 -4.90 -6.81
N LEU A 94 9.24 -3.93 -6.62
CA LEU A 94 9.36 -2.63 -7.26
C LEU A 94 8.98 -1.49 -6.31
N SER A 95 9.41 -0.29 -6.67
CA SER A 95 9.04 0.93 -5.97
C SER A 95 8.64 1.98 -6.98
N ILE A 96 7.47 2.58 -6.80
CA ILE A 96 6.91 3.57 -7.70
C ILE A 96 6.50 4.81 -6.91
N GLY A 97 6.71 6.00 -7.50
CA GLY A 97 6.26 7.27 -6.93
C GLY A 97 4.86 7.60 -7.42
N PHE A 98 3.98 7.97 -6.51
CA PHE A 98 2.66 8.53 -6.82
C PHE A 98 2.61 9.98 -6.37
N LYS A 99 2.10 10.85 -7.25
CA LYS A 99 1.87 12.26 -6.93
C LYS A 99 0.94 12.34 -5.71
N ASP A 100 1.24 13.22 -4.78
CA ASP A 100 0.45 13.51 -3.56
C ASP A 100 0.32 12.35 -2.56
N ILE A 101 0.92 11.18 -2.85
CA ILE A 101 0.90 10.00 -1.96
C ILE A 101 2.30 9.68 -1.45
N GLY A 102 3.31 9.85 -2.32
CA GLY A 102 4.68 9.50 -2.01
C GLY A 102 5.15 8.21 -2.68
N ARG A 103 6.12 7.54 -2.06
CA ARG A 103 6.70 6.31 -2.57
C ARG A 103 5.90 5.09 -2.11
N VAL A 104 5.65 4.18 -3.02
CA VAL A 104 4.95 2.92 -2.74
C VAL A 104 5.87 1.76 -3.10
N ARG A 105 6.15 0.89 -2.14
CA ARG A 105 6.80 -0.39 -2.41
C ARG A 105 5.74 -1.42 -2.77
N CYS A 106 5.98 -2.19 -3.80
CA CYS A 106 5.10 -3.25 -4.26
C CYS A 106 5.88 -4.54 -4.45
N ASN A 107 5.38 -5.62 -3.90
CA ASN A 107 5.76 -6.98 -4.26
C ASN A 107 4.64 -7.57 -5.12
N ALA A 108 4.94 -7.91 -6.36
CA ALA A 108 4.04 -8.61 -7.28
C ALA A 108 4.47 -10.07 -7.41
N PHE A 109 3.52 -10.99 -7.46
CA PHE A 109 3.80 -12.43 -7.51
C PHE A 109 2.69 -13.20 -8.21
N TYR A 110 3.05 -14.35 -8.79
CA TYR A 110 2.08 -15.32 -9.25
C TYR A 110 1.70 -16.28 -8.12
N GLN A 111 0.40 -16.48 -7.94
CA GLN A 111 -0.16 -17.46 -7.04
C GLN A 111 -1.28 -18.22 -7.73
N ARG A 112 -1.14 -19.53 -7.89
CA ARG A 112 -2.15 -20.39 -8.54
C ARG A 112 -2.59 -19.87 -9.91
N GLY A 113 -1.63 -19.45 -10.73
CA GLY A 113 -1.88 -18.97 -12.09
C GLY A 113 -2.50 -17.56 -12.19
N SER A 114 -2.53 -16.81 -11.09
CA SER A 114 -3.03 -15.42 -11.09
C SER A 114 -2.10 -14.48 -10.36
N ILE A 115 -2.13 -13.21 -10.74
CA ILE A 115 -1.29 -12.17 -10.14
C ILE A 115 -1.91 -11.70 -8.82
N GLY A 116 -1.06 -11.65 -7.79
CA GLY A 116 -1.30 -10.94 -6.55
C GLY A 116 -0.27 -9.83 -6.35
N MET A 117 -0.65 -8.80 -5.62
CA MET A 117 0.25 -7.71 -5.24
C MET A 117 0.04 -7.34 -3.78
N VAL A 118 1.14 -7.05 -3.10
CA VAL A 118 1.12 -6.42 -1.78
C VAL A 118 1.85 -5.10 -1.90
N LEU A 119 1.15 -4.01 -1.55
CA LEU A 119 1.71 -2.67 -1.62
C LEU A 119 1.80 -2.07 -0.22
N ARG A 120 2.87 -1.29 0.00
CA ARG A 120 3.08 -0.51 1.21
C ARG A 120 3.40 0.93 0.85
N VAL A 121 2.62 1.86 1.38
CA VAL A 121 2.93 3.28 1.27
C VAL A 121 4.09 3.58 2.22
N ILE A 122 5.16 4.14 1.68
CA ILE A 122 6.31 4.58 2.47
C ILE A 122 6.03 6.02 2.88
N ASN A 123 5.79 6.22 4.16
CA ASN A 123 5.64 7.56 4.70
C ASN A 123 6.97 8.32 4.54
N THR A 124 6.95 9.44 3.84
CA THR A 124 8.10 10.32 3.66
C THR A 124 8.24 11.35 4.79
N TYR A 125 7.20 11.50 5.60
CA TYR A 125 7.25 12.36 6.77
C TYR A 125 8.04 11.67 7.89
N ILE A 126 9.13 12.31 8.30
CA ILE A 126 9.94 11.87 9.43
C ILE A 126 9.55 12.76 10.61
N PRO A 127 8.86 12.21 11.62
CA PRO A 127 8.48 12.99 12.79
C PRO A 127 9.72 13.42 13.59
N THR A 128 9.65 14.57 14.20
CA THR A 128 10.68 15.04 15.13
C THR A 128 10.67 14.23 16.42
N LEU A 129 11.77 14.26 17.20
CA LEU A 129 11.83 13.59 18.49
C LEU A 129 10.75 14.09 19.47
N GLN A 130 10.40 15.36 19.39
CA GLN A 130 9.34 15.99 20.18
C GLN A 130 7.96 15.42 19.82
N GLU A 131 7.65 15.30 18.52
CA GLU A 131 6.40 14.70 18.04
C GLU A 131 6.29 13.21 18.39
N LEU A 132 7.42 12.52 18.48
CA LEU A 132 7.48 11.12 18.93
C LEU A 132 7.34 10.98 20.45
N GLY A 133 7.39 12.08 21.21
CA GLY A 133 7.31 12.05 22.67
C GLY A 133 8.48 11.33 23.36
N VAL A 134 9.64 11.23 22.67
CA VAL A 134 10.83 10.61 23.27
C VAL A 134 11.53 11.57 24.20
N PRO A 135 12.17 11.09 25.28
CA PRO A 135 12.92 11.93 26.21
C PRO A 135 14.07 12.69 25.54
N ASP A 136 14.34 13.93 25.96
CA ASP A 136 15.40 14.78 25.37
C ASP A 136 16.80 14.16 25.42
N ILE A 137 17.04 13.23 26.34
CA ILE A 137 18.31 12.50 26.45
C ILE A 137 18.65 11.75 25.14
N VAL A 138 17.65 11.32 24.35
CA VAL A 138 17.85 10.61 23.08
C VAL A 138 18.59 11.52 22.09
N SER A 139 18.25 12.81 22.06
CA SER A 139 18.97 13.81 21.25
C SER A 139 20.45 13.89 21.59
N LYS A 140 20.78 13.84 22.87
CA LYS A 140 22.16 13.84 23.34
C LYS A 140 22.91 12.58 22.92
N TYR A 141 22.27 11.42 23.01
CA TYR A 141 22.88 10.15 22.58
C TYR A 141 23.16 10.13 21.07
N ALA A 142 22.31 10.74 20.25
CA ALA A 142 22.51 10.82 18.80
C ALA A 142 23.72 11.66 18.38
N THR A 143 24.24 12.51 19.26
CA THR A 143 25.40 13.41 18.99
C THR A 143 26.70 12.91 19.62
N LEU A 144 26.72 11.75 20.28
CA LEU A 144 27.93 11.18 20.87
C LEU A 144 28.86 10.65 19.79
N GLU A 145 30.16 11.02 19.86
CA GLU A 145 31.17 10.57 18.91
C GLU A 145 31.59 9.10 19.09
N ARG A 146 31.36 8.54 20.27
CA ARG A 146 31.78 7.18 20.64
C ARG A 146 30.73 6.51 21.53
N GLY A 147 30.63 5.20 21.42
CA GLY A 147 29.74 4.39 22.21
C GLY A 147 28.73 3.62 21.36
N LEU A 148 27.91 2.82 22.04
CA LEU A 148 26.82 2.04 21.44
C LEU A 148 25.52 2.34 22.18
N VAL A 149 24.51 2.76 21.46
CA VAL A 149 23.16 2.92 21.98
C VAL A 149 22.26 1.87 21.33
N LEU A 150 21.62 1.04 22.13
CA LEU A 150 20.72 -0.02 21.68
C LEU A 150 19.26 0.39 21.94
N VAL A 151 18.46 0.46 20.87
CA VAL A 151 17.02 0.63 20.95
C VAL A 151 16.37 -0.72 20.68
N THR A 152 15.76 -1.31 21.72
CA THR A 152 15.19 -2.65 21.65
C THR A 152 13.69 -2.62 21.88
N GLY A 153 13.00 -3.65 21.38
CA GLY A 153 11.56 -3.79 21.55
C GLY A 153 10.96 -4.80 20.57
N ALA A 154 9.75 -5.22 20.81
CA ALA A 154 9.00 -6.10 19.91
C ALA A 154 8.73 -5.43 18.54
N THR A 155 8.37 -6.22 17.54
CA THR A 155 7.93 -5.67 16.24
C THR A 155 6.68 -4.82 16.44
N GLY A 156 6.69 -3.60 15.87
CA GLY A 156 5.58 -2.65 16.03
C GLY A 156 5.61 -1.81 17.32
N SER A 157 6.66 -1.91 18.13
CA SER A 157 6.80 -1.10 19.37
C SER A 157 7.31 0.32 19.15
N GLY A 158 7.48 0.75 17.89
CA GLY A 158 7.93 2.12 17.57
C GLY A 158 9.43 2.35 17.69
N LYS A 159 10.27 1.30 17.60
CA LYS A 159 11.73 1.44 17.66
C LYS A 159 12.39 2.00 16.39
N SER A 160 11.61 2.19 15.31
CA SER A 160 12.08 2.75 14.00
C SER A 160 11.36 4.04 13.70
#